data_24741ebe2e481780fc4f88b3845fe22f
#
_entry.id   24741ebe2e481780fc4f88b3845fe22f
#
_cell.length_a   1.000
_cell.length_b   1.000
_cell.length_c   1.000
_cell.angle_alpha   90.00
_cell.angle_beta   90.00
_cell.angle_gamma   90.00
#
_symmetry.space_group_name_H-M   'P 1'
#
loop_
_entity.id
_entity.type
_entity.pdbx_description
1 polymer ?
#
loop_
_entity_poly.entity_id
_entity_poly.type
_entity_poly.pdbx_seq_one_letter_code
_entity_poly.pdbx_strand_id
1 'polypeptide(L)'
;RLDDQIMKQVTIVCDGSSLGNGKGNPRAAAVAVLGFHGFWKAVGEFLGNATNQQAEIAAAAIGLEKLKEPCKVTLMSDSRYVVETMGGTWKRKTNHDWWKRLDAAAKRHQITWKWVKGHNGHDVQEVADSMARKMAELGYVDQALLEDAVVELGIQEI
;
A
#
# COMPACT_ATOMS: atom_id res chain seq x y z
N ARG A 1 -15.98 12.33 18.88
CA ARG A 1 -15.19 12.15 20.13
C ARG A 1 -13.96 13.06 20.11
N LEU A 2 -13.53 13.44 21.30
CA LEU A 2 -12.33 14.26 21.45
C LEU A 2 -11.09 13.56 20.86
N ASP A 3 -10.98 12.25 21.08
CA ASP A 3 -9.86 11.46 20.57
C ASP A 3 -9.76 11.52 19.03
N ASP A 4 -10.91 11.52 18.35
CA ASP A 4 -10.93 11.55 16.89
C ASP A 4 -10.41 12.89 16.36
N GLN A 5 -10.59 13.97 17.14
CA GLN A 5 -10.15 15.30 16.73
C GLN A 5 -8.63 15.46 16.78
N ILE A 6 -7.95 14.68 17.61
CA ILE A 6 -6.51 14.77 17.78
C ILE A 6 -5.76 13.66 17.02
N MET A 7 -6.48 12.72 16.40
CA MET A 7 -5.83 11.69 15.59
C MET A 7 -5.22 12.30 14.34
N LYS A 8 -4.00 11.91 14.05
CA LYS A 8 -3.34 12.33 12.81
C LYS A 8 -4.08 11.81 11.61
N GLN A 9 -4.22 12.65 10.61
CA GLN A 9 -4.80 12.26 9.33
C GLN A 9 -3.69 11.94 8.35
N VAL A 10 -3.70 10.71 7.86
CA VAL A 10 -2.66 10.19 6.98
C VAL A 10 -3.32 9.67 5.71
N THR A 11 -2.68 9.92 4.58
CA THR A 11 -3.06 9.29 3.33
C THR A 11 -2.04 8.21 3.02
N ILE A 12 -2.51 7.02 2.66
CA ILE A 12 -1.67 5.93 2.20
C ILE A 12 -2.09 5.60 0.78
N VAL A 13 -1.12 5.56 -0.12
CA VAL A 13 -1.34 5.11 -1.50
C VAL A 13 -0.42 3.91 -1.70
N CYS A 14 -0.97 2.77 -2.03
CA CYS A 14 -0.20 1.54 -2.06
C CYS A 14 -0.46 0.74 -3.32
N ASP A 15 0.53 -0.08 -3.69
CA ASP A 15 0.42 -0.96 -4.83
C ASP A 15 1.31 -2.18 -4.63
N GLY A 16 0.89 -3.29 -5.22
CA GLY A 16 1.65 -4.52 -5.24
C GLY A 16 1.89 -4.95 -6.68
N SER A 17 3.00 -5.63 -6.90
CA SER A 17 3.36 -6.12 -8.22
C SER A 17 3.93 -7.53 -8.11
N SER A 18 3.54 -8.41 -9.01
CA SER A 18 4.13 -9.73 -9.12
C SER A 18 4.54 -9.97 -10.57
N LEU A 19 5.81 -10.27 -10.76
CA LEU A 19 6.40 -10.53 -12.08
C LEU A 19 6.64 -12.02 -12.24
N GLY A 20 6.51 -12.53 -13.46
CA GLY A 20 6.80 -13.92 -13.77
C GLY A 20 5.71 -14.90 -13.38
N ASN A 21 4.49 -14.43 -13.17
CA ASN A 21 3.35 -15.30 -12.89
C ASN A 21 3.22 -16.38 -13.96
N GLY A 22 3.18 -17.64 -13.52
CA GLY A 22 3.05 -18.79 -14.41
C GLY A 22 4.30 -19.19 -15.17
N LYS A 23 5.44 -18.55 -14.88
CA LYS A 23 6.69 -18.80 -15.57
C LYS A 23 7.88 -19.00 -14.62
N GLY A 24 7.80 -19.97 -13.74
CA GLY A 24 8.90 -20.27 -12.85
C GLY A 24 8.83 -19.48 -11.55
N ASN A 25 9.83 -18.67 -11.24
CA ASN A 25 9.94 -17.98 -9.94
C ASN A 25 9.27 -16.61 -9.99
N PRO A 26 8.00 -16.49 -9.57
CA PRO A 26 7.39 -15.17 -9.48
C PRO A 26 8.10 -14.33 -8.43
N ARG A 27 8.31 -13.07 -8.75
CA ARG A 27 8.91 -12.10 -7.84
C ARG A 27 7.90 -11.01 -7.58
N ALA A 28 7.48 -10.91 -6.33
CA ALA A 28 6.48 -9.94 -5.93
C ALA A 28 7.05 -8.95 -4.95
N ALA A 29 6.54 -7.73 -5.01
CA ALA A 29 6.91 -6.68 -4.06
C ALA A 29 5.70 -5.79 -3.79
N ALA A 30 5.73 -5.16 -2.63
CA ALA A 30 4.69 -4.25 -2.20
C ALA A 30 5.33 -2.91 -1.84
N VAL A 31 4.66 -1.83 -2.18
CA VAL A 31 5.10 -0.47 -1.85
C VAL A 31 3.92 0.33 -1.32
N ALA A 32 4.15 1.10 -0.27
CA ALA A 32 3.18 2.04 0.25
C ALA A 32 3.84 3.42 0.37
N VAL A 33 3.11 4.43 -0.07
CA VAL A 33 3.54 5.82 0.03
C VAL A 33 2.61 6.50 1.02
N LEU A 34 3.19 7.07 2.08
CA LEU A 34 2.44 7.66 3.16
C LEU A 34 2.60 9.17 3.13
N GLY A 35 1.48 9.88 3.21
CA GLY A 35 1.45 11.34 3.18
C GLY A 35 0.89 11.93 4.47
N PHE A 36 1.57 12.95 5.00
CA PHE A 36 1.17 13.65 6.20
C PHE A 36 1.59 15.10 6.07
N HIS A 37 0.63 16.02 6.09
CA HIS A 37 0.88 17.46 5.93
C HIS A 37 1.71 17.79 4.69
N GLY A 38 1.45 17.12 3.57
CA GLY A 38 2.15 17.38 2.32
C GLY A 38 3.53 16.73 2.21
N PHE A 39 3.99 16.05 3.23
CA PHE A 39 5.25 15.30 3.19
C PHE A 39 4.98 13.84 2.90
N TRP A 40 5.82 13.25 2.06
CA TRP A 40 5.66 11.89 1.59
C TRP A 40 6.83 11.00 2.01
N LYS A 41 6.50 9.78 2.36
CA LYS A 41 7.48 8.76 2.73
C LYS A 41 7.07 7.44 2.09
N ALA A 42 8.04 6.68 1.60
CA ALA A 42 7.76 5.38 0.98
C ALA A 42 8.38 4.25 1.78
N VAL A 43 7.67 3.13 1.81
CA VAL A 43 8.16 1.88 2.38
C VAL A 43 7.88 0.77 1.40
N GLY A 44 8.70 -0.26 1.42
CA GLY A 44 8.53 -1.41 0.55
C GLY A 44 8.85 -2.71 1.26
N GLU A 45 8.40 -3.79 0.66
CA GLU A 45 8.72 -5.14 1.11
C GLU A 45 8.85 -6.04 -0.11
N PHE A 46 9.95 -6.80 -0.19
CA PHE A 46 10.08 -7.82 -1.21
C PHE A 46 9.43 -9.09 -0.68
N LEU A 47 8.48 -9.65 -1.44
CA LEU A 47 7.65 -10.77 -0.98
C LEU A 47 8.11 -12.10 -1.57
N GLY A 48 8.97 -12.07 -2.58
CA GLY A 48 9.42 -13.29 -3.24
C GLY A 48 8.28 -13.93 -4.03
N ASN A 49 8.02 -15.20 -3.74
CA ASN A 49 7.00 -15.97 -4.46
C ASN A 49 5.61 -15.63 -3.90
N ALA A 50 4.96 -14.64 -4.51
CA ALA A 50 3.61 -14.22 -4.14
C ALA A 50 2.86 -13.78 -5.38
N THR A 51 1.53 -13.85 -5.32
CA THR A 51 0.65 -13.43 -6.41
C THR A 51 0.43 -11.92 -6.39
N ASN A 52 -0.11 -11.38 -7.48
CA ASN A 52 -0.52 -9.98 -7.51
C ASN A 52 -1.49 -9.64 -6.39
N GLN A 53 -2.49 -10.48 -6.15
CA GLN A 53 -3.47 -10.24 -5.09
C GLN A 53 -2.81 -10.22 -3.72
N GLN A 54 -1.89 -11.15 -3.48
CA GLN A 54 -1.14 -11.20 -2.21
C GLN A 54 -0.28 -9.94 -2.04
N ALA A 55 0.37 -9.50 -3.11
CA ALA A 55 1.18 -8.29 -3.07
C ALA A 55 0.33 -7.04 -2.78
N GLU A 56 -0.87 -6.97 -3.33
CA GLU A 56 -1.79 -5.87 -3.07
C GLU A 56 -2.23 -5.82 -1.61
N ILE A 57 -2.52 -6.99 -1.03
CA ILE A 57 -2.86 -7.07 0.40
C ILE A 57 -1.67 -6.62 1.25
N ALA A 58 -0.48 -7.12 0.93
CA ALA A 58 0.74 -6.76 1.66
C ALA A 58 1.05 -5.27 1.59
N ALA A 59 0.80 -4.64 0.44
CA ALA A 59 1.05 -3.22 0.27
C ALA A 59 0.23 -2.37 1.25
N ALA A 60 -1.04 -2.71 1.42
CA ALA A 60 -1.89 -2.04 2.40
C ALA A 60 -1.37 -2.30 3.83
N ALA A 61 -0.99 -3.55 4.12
CA ALA A 61 -0.50 -3.92 5.44
C ALA A 61 0.76 -3.16 5.82
N ILE A 62 1.77 -3.11 4.95
CA ILE A 62 3.04 -2.45 5.29
C ILE A 62 2.87 -0.95 5.50
N GLY A 63 1.97 -0.32 4.75
CA GLY A 63 1.67 1.09 4.94
C GLY A 63 1.11 1.36 6.33
N LEU A 64 0.13 0.57 6.74
CA LEU A 64 -0.49 0.71 8.05
C LEU A 64 0.48 0.35 9.18
N GLU A 65 1.32 -0.67 8.98
CA GLU A 65 2.32 -1.11 9.96
C GLU A 65 3.37 -0.03 10.22
N LYS A 66 3.60 0.85 9.25
CA LYS A 66 4.58 1.93 9.40
C LYS A 66 4.13 3.00 10.39
N LEU A 67 2.84 3.14 10.61
CA LEU A 67 2.29 4.14 11.50
C LEU A 67 2.54 3.74 12.95
N LYS A 68 3.08 4.66 13.73
CA LYS A 68 3.49 4.39 15.13
C LYS A 68 2.38 4.59 16.13
N GLU A 69 1.31 5.27 15.75
CA GLU A 69 0.18 5.58 16.64
C GLU A 69 -1.12 5.46 15.87
N PRO A 70 -2.26 5.32 16.57
CA PRO A 70 -3.55 5.29 15.89
C PRO A 70 -3.77 6.54 15.07
N CYS A 71 -4.21 6.35 13.81
CA CYS A 71 -4.41 7.44 12.85
C CYS A 71 -5.76 7.31 12.18
N LYS A 72 -6.23 8.43 11.65
CA LYS A 72 -7.30 8.46 10.65
C LYS A 72 -6.62 8.31 9.29
N VAL A 73 -6.92 7.24 8.59
CA VAL A 73 -6.23 6.89 7.35
C VAL A 73 -7.20 6.88 6.18
N THR A 74 -6.85 7.57 5.11
CA THR A 74 -7.46 7.34 3.81
C THR A 74 -6.50 6.45 3.04
N LEU A 75 -6.88 5.21 2.80
CA LEU A 75 -6.03 4.26 2.09
C LEU A 75 -6.56 4.06 0.67
N MET A 76 -5.73 4.44 -0.28
CA MET A 76 -6.04 4.36 -1.70
C MET A 76 -5.31 3.20 -2.33
N SER A 77 -6.03 2.38 -3.09
CA SER A 77 -5.47 1.27 -3.84
C SER A 77 -6.22 1.12 -5.16
N ASP A 78 -5.52 0.70 -6.21
CA ASP A 78 -6.15 0.36 -7.47
C ASP A 78 -6.67 -1.08 -7.48
N SER A 79 -6.50 -1.81 -6.39
CA SER A 79 -7.00 -3.17 -6.23
C SER A 79 -8.40 -3.15 -5.62
N ARG A 80 -9.41 -3.41 -6.44
CA ARG A 80 -10.77 -3.58 -5.93
C ARG A 80 -10.86 -4.79 -5.00
N TYR A 81 -10.03 -5.80 -5.25
CA TYR A 81 -9.96 -6.97 -4.39
C TYR A 81 -9.67 -6.58 -2.94
N VAL A 82 -8.72 -5.69 -2.71
CA VAL A 82 -8.40 -5.21 -1.36
C VAL A 82 -9.50 -4.28 -0.85
N VAL A 83 -9.87 -3.28 -1.61
CA VAL A 83 -10.78 -2.23 -1.16
C VAL A 83 -12.17 -2.80 -0.87
N GLU A 84 -12.72 -3.61 -1.77
CA GLU A 84 -14.05 -4.18 -1.60
C GLU A 84 -14.09 -5.23 -0.48
N THR A 85 -13.01 -5.99 -0.31
CA THR A 85 -12.94 -6.98 0.77
C THR A 85 -12.84 -6.30 2.13
N MET A 86 -11.95 -5.33 2.27
CA MET A 86 -11.79 -4.62 3.55
C MET A 86 -12.97 -3.70 3.84
N GLY A 87 -13.66 -3.22 2.81
CA GLY A 87 -14.89 -2.46 2.96
C GLY A 87 -16.10 -3.31 3.31
N GLY A 88 -15.96 -4.63 3.33
CA GLY A 88 -17.03 -5.55 3.74
C GLY A 88 -17.97 -5.98 2.63
N THR A 89 -17.73 -5.57 1.37
CA THR A 89 -18.60 -5.93 0.25
C THR A 89 -18.33 -7.34 -0.27
N TRP A 90 -17.05 -7.69 -0.36
CA TRP A 90 -16.63 -9.00 -0.87
C TRP A 90 -16.21 -9.92 0.25
N LYS A 91 -16.56 -11.21 0.12
CA LYS A 91 -16.19 -12.24 1.09
C LYS A 91 -14.80 -12.76 0.81
N ARG A 92 -14.10 -13.13 1.88
CA ARG A 92 -12.76 -13.72 1.80
C ARG A 92 -12.87 -15.20 1.55
N LYS A 93 -12.31 -15.68 0.45
CA LYS A 93 -12.35 -17.10 0.08
C LYS A 93 -10.97 -17.75 0.10
N THR A 94 -9.93 -16.95 -0.08
CA THR A 94 -8.53 -17.42 -0.12
C THR A 94 -7.64 -16.37 0.53
N ASN A 95 -6.35 -16.65 0.59
CA ASN A 95 -5.34 -15.71 1.10
C ASN A 95 -5.55 -15.33 2.56
N HIS A 96 -6.04 -16.28 3.36
CA HIS A 96 -6.44 -16.00 4.75
C HIS A 96 -5.30 -15.47 5.61
N ASP A 97 -4.08 -15.98 5.46
CA ASP A 97 -2.93 -15.50 6.22
C ASP A 97 -2.56 -14.06 5.86
N TRP A 98 -2.71 -13.72 4.57
CA TRP A 98 -2.45 -12.37 4.10
C TRP A 98 -3.49 -11.39 4.66
N TRP A 99 -4.76 -11.78 4.65
CA TRP A 99 -5.83 -10.99 5.24
C TRP A 99 -5.65 -10.83 6.74
N LYS A 100 -5.19 -11.88 7.41
CA LYS A 100 -4.94 -11.83 8.85
C LYS A 100 -3.89 -10.77 9.19
N ARG A 101 -2.83 -10.69 8.40
CA ARG A 101 -1.81 -9.64 8.57
C ARG A 101 -2.41 -8.26 8.39
N LEU A 102 -3.21 -8.07 7.35
CA LEU A 102 -3.84 -6.78 7.10
C LEU A 102 -4.83 -6.40 8.20
N ASP A 103 -5.62 -7.35 8.67
CA ASP A 103 -6.54 -7.11 9.79
C ASP A 103 -5.79 -6.63 11.02
N ALA A 104 -4.67 -7.28 11.34
CA ALA A 104 -3.85 -6.89 12.49
C ALA A 104 -3.30 -5.47 12.33
N ALA A 105 -2.83 -5.13 11.13
CA ALA A 105 -2.29 -3.80 10.83
C ALA A 105 -3.36 -2.72 10.90
N ALA A 106 -4.60 -3.05 10.51
CA ALA A 106 -5.70 -2.11 10.42
C ALA A 106 -6.38 -1.84 11.76
N LYS A 107 -6.24 -2.75 12.71
CA LYS A 107 -7.07 -2.84 13.90
C LYS A 107 -7.17 -1.55 14.71
N ARG A 108 -6.08 -0.82 14.87
CA ARG A 108 -6.03 0.37 15.74
C ARG A 108 -6.30 1.69 15.00
N HIS A 109 -6.53 1.62 13.69
CA HIS A 109 -6.72 2.82 12.88
C HIS A 109 -8.17 2.97 12.45
N GLN A 110 -8.57 4.21 12.16
CA GLN A 110 -9.85 4.49 11.51
C GLN A 110 -9.55 4.65 10.03
N ILE A 111 -9.98 3.69 9.21
CA ILE A 111 -9.57 3.64 7.81
C ILE A 111 -10.76 3.83 6.89
N THR A 112 -10.61 4.76 5.94
CA THR A 112 -11.49 4.87 4.79
C THR A 112 -10.77 4.19 3.63
N TRP A 113 -11.34 3.10 3.13
CA TRP A 113 -10.82 2.36 1.99
C TRP A 113 -11.34 2.98 0.71
N LYS A 114 -10.43 3.41 -0.15
CA LYS A 114 -10.81 4.12 -1.37
C LYS A 114 -10.17 3.48 -2.59
N TRP A 115 -11.02 3.03 -3.52
CA TRP A 115 -10.53 2.52 -4.79
C TRP A 115 -10.19 3.69 -5.71
N VAL A 116 -9.02 3.60 -6.36
CA VAL A 116 -8.61 4.56 -7.38
C VAL A 116 -8.31 3.78 -8.65
N LYS A 117 -8.67 4.36 -9.78
CA LYS A 117 -8.40 3.72 -11.05
C LYS A 117 -6.91 3.79 -11.34
N GLY A 118 -6.29 2.65 -11.67
CA GLY A 118 -4.87 2.61 -12.02
C GLY A 118 -4.60 3.37 -13.32
N HIS A 119 -3.40 3.95 -13.42
CA HIS A 119 -2.91 4.62 -14.61
C HIS A 119 -3.79 5.79 -15.10
N ASN A 120 -4.33 6.57 -14.16
CA ASN A 120 -5.16 7.70 -14.54
C ASN A 120 -4.49 9.06 -14.26
N GLY A 121 -3.17 9.10 -14.18
CA GLY A 121 -2.42 10.34 -14.00
C GLY A 121 -2.28 10.80 -12.54
N HIS A 122 -2.65 9.99 -11.57
CA HIS A 122 -2.47 10.32 -10.15
C HIS A 122 -1.02 10.08 -9.78
N ASP A 123 -0.25 11.15 -9.53
CA ASP A 123 1.20 11.09 -9.36
C ASP A 123 1.66 10.12 -8.29
N VAL A 124 0.99 10.13 -7.12
CA VAL A 124 1.38 9.27 -6.01
C VAL A 124 1.09 7.80 -6.34
N GLN A 125 -0.04 7.53 -6.99
CA GLN A 125 -0.38 6.17 -7.41
C GLN A 125 0.64 5.66 -8.43
N GLU A 126 1.09 6.51 -9.34
CA GLU A 126 2.11 6.13 -10.32
C GLU A 126 3.45 5.82 -9.66
N VAL A 127 3.82 6.57 -8.62
CA VAL A 127 5.03 6.27 -7.85
C VAL A 127 4.91 4.90 -7.17
N ALA A 128 3.79 4.64 -6.52
CA ALA A 128 3.56 3.34 -5.87
C ALA A 128 3.64 2.19 -6.87
N ASP A 129 2.97 2.33 -8.02
CA ASP A 129 2.98 1.32 -9.08
C ASP A 129 4.38 1.08 -9.63
N SER A 130 5.06 2.14 -10.02
CA SER A 130 6.39 2.10 -10.60
C SER A 130 7.39 1.49 -9.62
N MET A 131 7.33 1.89 -8.35
CA MET A 131 8.27 1.37 -7.35
C MET A 131 7.99 -0.06 -6.96
N ALA A 132 6.73 -0.47 -6.88
CA ALA A 132 6.39 -1.88 -6.61
C ALA A 132 6.95 -2.78 -7.73
N ARG A 133 6.78 -2.36 -8.97
CA ARG A 133 7.31 -3.07 -10.12
C ARG A 133 8.84 -3.12 -10.09
N LYS A 134 9.47 -2.00 -9.74
CA LYS A 134 10.93 -1.91 -9.67
C LYS A 134 11.51 -2.81 -8.59
N MET A 135 10.92 -2.82 -7.41
CA MET A 135 11.37 -3.69 -6.32
C MET A 135 11.19 -5.17 -6.68
N ALA A 136 10.10 -5.50 -7.38
CA ALA A 136 9.89 -6.85 -7.87
C ALA A 136 10.97 -7.24 -8.89
N GLU A 137 11.33 -6.34 -9.80
CA GLU A 137 12.40 -6.59 -10.78
C GLU A 137 13.75 -6.78 -10.11
N LEU A 138 14.08 -5.93 -9.14
CA LEU A 138 15.35 -5.99 -8.43
C LEU A 138 15.50 -7.22 -7.57
N GLY A 139 14.38 -7.70 -7.00
CA GLY A 139 14.40 -8.82 -6.05
C GLY A 139 14.76 -8.41 -4.63
N TYR A 140 14.73 -7.13 -4.32
CA TYR A 140 14.98 -6.59 -2.99
C TYR A 140 14.46 -5.16 -2.92
N VAL A 141 14.34 -4.63 -1.70
CA VAL A 141 13.93 -3.24 -1.50
C VAL A 141 15.16 -2.33 -1.54
N ASP A 142 15.14 -1.38 -2.47
CA ASP A 142 16.14 -0.33 -2.55
C ASP A 142 15.54 0.92 -1.90
N GLN A 143 15.85 1.15 -0.63
CA GLN A 143 15.26 2.24 0.14
C GLN A 143 15.66 3.62 -0.40
N ALA A 144 16.89 3.76 -0.88
CA ALA A 144 17.36 5.02 -1.46
C ALA A 144 16.55 5.37 -2.71
N LEU A 145 16.24 4.37 -3.53
CA LEU A 145 15.42 4.57 -4.73
C LEU A 145 14.00 4.98 -4.37
N LEU A 146 13.42 4.37 -3.32
CA LEU A 146 12.10 4.77 -2.83
C LEU A 146 12.09 6.22 -2.33
N GLU A 147 13.12 6.60 -1.59
CA GLU A 147 13.23 7.96 -1.07
C GLU A 147 13.36 8.97 -2.19
N ASP A 148 14.17 8.66 -3.21
CA ASP A 148 14.30 9.53 -4.39
C ASP A 148 12.97 9.70 -5.13
N ALA A 149 12.21 8.62 -5.23
CA ALA A 149 10.94 8.65 -5.94
C ALA A 149 9.94 9.61 -5.28
N VAL A 150 9.91 9.65 -3.94
CA VAL A 150 8.97 10.53 -3.24
C VAL A 150 9.45 11.97 -3.15
N VAL A 151 10.74 12.21 -3.25
CA VAL A 151 11.27 13.57 -3.29
C VAL A 151 10.68 14.34 -4.47
N GLU A 152 10.48 13.68 -5.59
CA GLU A 152 9.91 14.30 -6.78
C GLU A 152 8.44 14.70 -6.61
N LEU A 153 7.73 14.12 -5.64
CA LEU A 153 6.36 14.51 -5.36
C LEU A 153 6.29 15.88 -4.70
N GLY A 154 7.34 16.27 -3.98
CA GLY A 154 7.37 17.52 -3.27
C GLY A 154 6.30 17.61 -2.19
N ILE A 155 5.83 18.82 -1.93
CA ILE A 155 4.72 19.07 -1.01
C ILE A 155 3.45 19.13 -1.84
N GLN A 156 2.52 18.20 -1.58
CA GLN A 156 1.28 18.12 -2.32
C GLN A 156 0.08 18.17 -1.39
N GLU A 157 -1.00 18.76 -1.89
CA GLU A 157 -2.27 18.74 -1.19
C GLU A 157 -2.87 17.35 -1.28
N ILE A 158 -3.27 16.84 -0.16
CA ILE A 158 -3.81 15.48 -0.09
C ILE A 158 -5.33 15.49 -0.02
#